data_d9e16b54b78ba3031a0dc0f0227d463f
#
_entry.id   d9e16b54b78ba3031a0dc0f0227d463f
#
_cell.length_a   1.000
_cell.length_b   1.000
_cell.length_c   1.000
_cell.angle_alpha   90.00
_cell.angle_beta   90.00
_cell.angle_gamma   90.00
#
_symmetry.space_group_name_H-M   'P 1'
#
loop_
_entity.id
_entity.type
_entity.pdbx_description
1 polymer ?
#
loop_
_entity_poly.entity_id
_entity_poly.type
_entity_poly.pdbx_seq_one_letter_code
_entity_poly.pdbx_strand_id
1 'polypeptide(L)'
;MAIPDYQTCMLPFLQHLADGAEHTLRDAEESLAEHFNLTPAERAELLPSGQQGIFKNRIGWARTYLKKAALLESPKRAVFKITERGSKILASKPTRIDVKFLEQFPEFMEFRDASRPENGVAATVDLPQTKTTPEEAIELAHQGLREQLAAELLSRILGCSPTFFEQLVVELLVKMGYGGSRRDAGERIGQTGDGGIDGIIKEDRLGLDTIFIQAKRWQGSIGRPEIQKFVGALQGQRAKKGVFITTSSYTAEAADYATRIDTKVVLIDGKQLAGLMIDFDVGVAPAATYVVKRIDSDYFEES
;
A
#
# COMPACT_ATOMS: atom_id res chain seq x y z
N MET A 1 -9.85 -5.93 -18.09
CA MET A 1 -9.69 -7.37 -17.77
C MET A 1 -8.84 -7.49 -16.50
N ALA A 2 -9.03 -8.48 -15.65
CA ALA A 2 -8.16 -8.59 -14.46
C ALA A 2 -6.73 -8.99 -14.89
N ILE A 3 -5.72 -8.39 -14.29
CA ILE A 3 -4.30 -8.75 -14.52
C ILE A 3 -4.12 -10.25 -14.29
N PRO A 4 -3.54 -11.03 -15.25
CA PRO A 4 -3.39 -12.48 -15.12
C PRO A 4 -2.52 -12.85 -13.91
N ASP A 5 -2.86 -13.96 -13.24
CA ASP A 5 -2.04 -14.49 -12.15
C ASP A 5 -0.71 -15.05 -12.68
N TYR A 6 0.26 -15.23 -11.76
CA TYR A 6 1.62 -15.66 -12.15
C TYR A 6 1.67 -17.05 -12.81
N GLN A 7 0.73 -17.94 -12.47
CA GLN A 7 0.66 -19.26 -13.09
C GLN A 7 0.14 -19.16 -14.53
N THR A 8 -0.85 -18.29 -14.76
CA THR A 8 -1.36 -18.00 -16.12
C THR A 8 -0.25 -17.39 -17.01
N CYS A 9 0.70 -16.66 -16.42
CA CYS A 9 1.83 -16.11 -17.16
C CYS A 9 2.90 -17.15 -17.57
N MET A 10 2.97 -18.34 -16.95
CA MET A 10 4.07 -19.29 -17.14
C MET A 10 4.16 -19.81 -18.58
N LEU A 11 3.06 -20.30 -19.15
CA LEU A 11 3.08 -20.82 -20.53
C LEU A 11 3.38 -19.72 -21.56
N PRO A 12 2.72 -18.56 -21.57
CA PRO A 12 3.08 -17.46 -22.47
C PRO A 12 4.52 -16.98 -22.31
N PHE A 13 5.05 -16.98 -21.06
CA PHE A 13 6.46 -16.62 -20.83
C PHE A 13 7.41 -17.63 -21.52
N LEU A 14 7.16 -18.92 -21.36
CA LEU A 14 7.98 -19.95 -22.01
C LEU A 14 7.85 -19.91 -23.54
N GLN A 15 6.66 -19.61 -24.05
CA GLN A 15 6.41 -19.41 -25.49
C GLN A 15 7.16 -18.22 -26.05
N HIS A 16 7.28 -17.11 -25.30
CA HIS A 16 8.06 -15.94 -25.69
C HIS A 16 9.55 -16.28 -25.92
N LEU A 17 10.08 -17.26 -25.18
CA LEU A 17 11.47 -17.73 -25.33
C LEU A 17 11.64 -18.87 -26.37
N ALA A 18 10.59 -19.22 -27.11
CA ALA A 18 10.58 -20.39 -28.01
C ALA A 18 11.58 -20.27 -29.19
N ASP A 19 12.00 -19.07 -29.54
CA ASP A 19 13.01 -18.79 -30.56
C ASP A 19 14.42 -19.23 -30.15
N GLY A 20 14.63 -19.56 -28.88
CA GLY A 20 15.92 -19.98 -28.33
C GLY A 20 16.94 -18.82 -28.20
N ALA A 21 16.52 -17.58 -28.43
CA ALA A 21 17.37 -16.43 -28.24
C ALA A 21 17.44 -15.99 -26.75
N GLU A 22 18.35 -15.06 -26.45
CA GLU A 22 18.47 -14.43 -25.14
C GLU A 22 17.49 -13.27 -25.06
N HIS A 23 16.62 -13.26 -24.04
CA HIS A 23 15.64 -12.21 -23.79
C HIS A 23 15.80 -11.62 -22.40
N THR A 24 15.40 -10.34 -22.23
CA THR A 24 15.35 -9.70 -20.91
C THR A 24 13.97 -9.85 -20.28
N LEU A 25 13.89 -9.58 -18.96
CA LEU A 25 12.59 -9.57 -18.28
C LEU A 25 11.66 -8.47 -18.84
N ARG A 26 12.24 -7.37 -19.32
CA ARG A 26 11.48 -6.28 -19.93
C ARG A 26 10.83 -6.70 -21.24
N ASP A 27 11.59 -7.41 -22.10
CA ASP A 27 11.04 -7.91 -23.36
C ASP A 27 9.87 -8.88 -23.11
N ALA A 28 10.02 -9.75 -22.11
CA ALA A 28 8.94 -10.66 -21.71
C ALA A 28 7.73 -9.88 -21.14
N GLU A 29 7.94 -8.85 -20.34
CA GLU A 29 6.87 -8.00 -19.79
C GLU A 29 6.07 -7.30 -20.90
N GLU A 30 6.75 -6.73 -21.88
CA GLU A 30 6.12 -6.09 -23.04
C GLU A 30 5.33 -7.10 -23.88
N SER A 31 5.94 -8.22 -24.24
CA SER A 31 5.31 -9.30 -25.04
C SER A 31 4.09 -9.91 -24.33
N LEU A 32 4.18 -10.21 -23.03
CA LEU A 32 3.06 -10.76 -22.29
C LEU A 32 1.95 -9.73 -22.07
N ALA A 33 2.29 -8.45 -21.90
CA ALA A 33 1.28 -7.39 -21.79
C ALA A 33 0.47 -7.26 -23.09
N GLU A 34 1.10 -7.43 -24.25
CA GLU A 34 0.42 -7.50 -25.55
C GLU A 34 -0.42 -8.78 -25.68
N HIS A 35 0.16 -9.92 -25.33
CA HIS A 35 -0.55 -11.22 -25.36
C HIS A 35 -1.87 -11.19 -24.56
N PHE A 36 -1.86 -10.57 -23.39
CA PHE A 36 -3.02 -10.45 -22.52
C PHE A 36 -3.88 -9.21 -22.81
N ASN A 37 -3.52 -8.38 -23.81
CA ASN A 37 -4.19 -7.13 -24.16
C ASN A 37 -4.39 -6.20 -22.95
N LEU A 38 -3.36 -6.04 -22.10
CA LEU A 38 -3.43 -5.19 -20.91
C LEU A 38 -3.47 -3.72 -21.29
N THR A 39 -4.40 -2.99 -20.70
CA THR A 39 -4.51 -1.54 -20.83
C THR A 39 -3.33 -0.84 -20.15
N PRO A 40 -3.00 0.42 -20.51
CA PRO A 40 -1.98 1.20 -19.80
C PRO A 40 -2.22 1.32 -18.28
N ALA A 41 -3.49 1.41 -17.86
CA ALA A 41 -3.87 1.47 -16.45
C ALA A 41 -3.54 0.16 -15.72
N GLU A 42 -3.89 -0.99 -16.31
CA GLU A 42 -3.57 -2.32 -15.74
C GLU A 42 -2.06 -2.58 -15.70
N ARG A 43 -1.29 -2.11 -16.70
CA ARG A 43 0.18 -2.20 -16.68
C ARG A 43 0.82 -1.36 -15.59
N ALA A 44 0.20 -0.23 -15.24
CA ALA A 44 0.68 0.71 -14.21
C ALA A 44 0.17 0.36 -12.80
N GLU A 45 -0.72 -0.62 -12.65
CA GLU A 45 -1.30 -0.99 -11.36
C GLU A 45 -0.21 -1.52 -10.42
N LEU A 46 -0.12 -0.91 -9.22
CA LEU A 46 0.91 -1.21 -8.22
C LEU A 46 0.37 -2.13 -7.14
N LEU A 47 1.27 -2.87 -6.50
CA LEU A 47 1.01 -3.53 -5.23
C LEU A 47 0.59 -2.49 -4.16
N PRO A 48 -0.11 -2.89 -3.07
CA PRO A 48 -0.57 -1.98 -2.02
C PRO A 48 0.52 -1.07 -1.43
N SER A 49 1.78 -1.51 -1.40
CA SER A 49 2.94 -0.70 -0.98
C SER A 49 3.30 0.43 -1.95
N GLY A 50 2.78 0.40 -3.18
CA GLY A 50 3.13 1.36 -4.23
C GLY A 50 4.55 1.19 -4.81
N GLN A 51 5.31 0.17 -4.42
CA GLN A 51 6.73 0.02 -4.81
C GLN A 51 6.95 -0.80 -6.07
N GLN A 52 6.04 -1.71 -6.40
CA GLN A 52 6.20 -2.61 -7.53
C GLN A 52 4.88 -2.81 -8.29
N GLY A 53 4.97 -2.89 -9.63
CA GLY A 53 3.81 -3.24 -10.47
C GLY A 53 3.36 -4.67 -10.23
N ILE A 54 2.05 -4.90 -10.11
CA ILE A 54 1.45 -6.23 -9.91
C ILE A 54 1.85 -7.16 -11.06
N PHE A 55 1.68 -6.71 -12.31
CA PHE A 55 2.01 -7.53 -13.48
C PHE A 55 3.48 -7.91 -13.53
N LYS A 56 4.38 -6.95 -13.28
CA LYS A 56 5.83 -7.18 -13.21
C LYS A 56 6.21 -8.17 -12.12
N ASN A 57 5.59 -8.09 -10.95
CA ASN A 57 5.79 -9.04 -9.86
C ASN A 57 5.39 -10.45 -10.29
N ARG A 58 4.21 -10.62 -10.91
CA ARG A 58 3.69 -11.91 -11.37
C ARG A 58 4.55 -12.55 -12.47
N ILE A 59 5.05 -11.76 -13.43
CA ILE A 59 6.02 -12.23 -14.44
C ILE A 59 7.32 -12.65 -13.77
N GLY A 60 7.81 -11.92 -12.79
CA GLY A 60 9.00 -12.26 -12.01
C GLY A 60 8.87 -13.63 -11.33
N TRP A 61 7.71 -13.95 -10.77
CA TRP A 61 7.43 -15.24 -10.16
C TRP A 61 7.26 -16.35 -11.20
N ALA A 62 6.57 -16.10 -12.30
CA ALA A 62 6.46 -17.07 -13.41
C ALA A 62 7.86 -17.47 -13.90
N ARG A 63 8.74 -16.49 -14.15
CA ARG A 63 10.15 -16.73 -14.49
C ARG A 63 10.87 -17.58 -13.43
N THR A 64 10.73 -17.21 -12.15
CA THR A 64 11.42 -17.90 -11.06
C THR A 64 11.03 -19.36 -11.01
N TYR A 65 9.77 -19.69 -11.12
CA TYR A 65 9.27 -21.06 -11.07
C TYR A 65 9.69 -21.88 -12.30
N LEU A 66 9.60 -21.29 -13.50
CA LEU A 66 10.10 -21.94 -14.72
C LEU A 66 11.60 -22.21 -14.65
N LYS A 67 12.39 -21.29 -14.07
CA LYS A 67 13.83 -21.50 -13.84
C LYS A 67 14.09 -22.62 -12.84
N LYS A 68 13.33 -22.67 -11.74
CA LYS A 68 13.47 -23.73 -10.72
C LYS A 68 13.06 -25.11 -11.24
N ALA A 69 12.18 -25.18 -12.23
CA ALA A 69 11.85 -26.40 -12.97
C ALA A 69 12.85 -26.73 -14.10
N ALA A 70 13.91 -25.94 -14.25
CA ALA A 70 14.90 -26.06 -15.32
C ALA A 70 14.30 -25.98 -16.74
N LEU A 71 13.18 -25.27 -16.93
CA LEU A 71 12.57 -25.02 -18.24
C LEU A 71 13.20 -23.79 -18.93
N LEU A 72 13.81 -22.91 -18.16
CA LEU A 72 14.62 -21.79 -18.63
C LEU A 72 15.90 -21.67 -17.81
N GLU A 73 16.90 -21.03 -18.38
CA GLU A 73 18.18 -20.72 -17.75
C GLU A 73 18.49 -19.21 -17.82
N SER A 74 19.46 -18.76 -17.01
CA SER A 74 19.98 -17.39 -17.06
C SER A 74 21.46 -17.46 -17.41
N PRO A 75 21.83 -17.31 -18.70
CA PRO A 75 23.23 -17.37 -19.13
C PRO A 75 24.03 -16.17 -18.57
N LYS A 76 23.38 -15.07 -18.31
CA LYS A 76 23.97 -13.87 -17.67
C LYS A 76 22.90 -13.08 -16.92
N ARG A 77 23.30 -12.05 -16.18
CA ARG A 77 22.41 -11.19 -15.37
C ARG A 77 21.26 -10.64 -16.22
N ALA A 78 20.04 -10.74 -15.68
CA ALA A 78 18.79 -10.22 -16.26
C ALA A 78 18.44 -10.76 -17.66
N VAL A 79 19.13 -11.80 -18.13
CA VAL A 79 18.90 -12.45 -19.42
C VAL A 79 18.44 -13.90 -19.21
N PHE A 80 17.48 -14.32 -20.02
CA PHE A 80 16.85 -15.63 -19.92
C PHE A 80 16.79 -16.28 -21.29
N LYS A 81 16.89 -17.58 -21.30
CA LYS A 81 16.84 -18.42 -22.49
C LYS A 81 16.09 -19.71 -22.17
N ILE A 82 15.34 -20.24 -23.13
CA ILE A 82 14.70 -21.57 -23.00
C ILE A 82 15.76 -22.66 -22.97
N THR A 83 15.56 -23.68 -22.13
CA THR A 83 16.40 -24.87 -22.13
C THR A 83 15.90 -25.89 -23.14
N GLU A 84 16.72 -26.97 -23.42
CA GLU A 84 16.27 -28.08 -24.20
C GLU A 84 15.02 -28.78 -23.62
N ARG A 85 14.95 -28.86 -22.26
CA ARG A 85 13.76 -29.35 -21.53
C ARG A 85 12.54 -28.45 -21.81
N GLY A 86 12.70 -27.13 -21.70
CA GLY A 86 11.63 -26.16 -21.98
C GLY A 86 11.12 -26.28 -23.41
N SER A 87 12.03 -26.45 -24.39
CA SER A 87 11.68 -26.64 -25.78
C SER A 87 10.90 -27.96 -26.02
N LYS A 88 11.30 -29.08 -25.37
CA LYS A 88 10.56 -30.36 -25.43
C LYS A 88 9.15 -30.20 -24.82
N ILE A 89 8.99 -29.47 -23.73
CA ILE A 89 7.68 -29.20 -23.15
C ILE A 89 6.81 -28.39 -24.11
N LEU A 90 7.33 -27.32 -24.73
CA LEU A 90 6.55 -26.56 -25.72
C LEU A 90 6.16 -27.41 -26.93
N ALA A 91 7.05 -28.30 -27.38
CA ALA A 91 6.76 -29.21 -28.49
C ALA A 91 5.60 -30.18 -28.17
N SER A 92 5.38 -30.54 -26.91
CA SER A 92 4.22 -31.34 -26.48
C SER A 92 2.89 -30.54 -26.44
N LYS A 93 2.91 -29.24 -26.76
CA LYS A 93 1.76 -28.33 -26.83
C LYS A 93 0.88 -28.37 -25.56
N PRO A 94 1.42 -28.13 -24.38
CA PRO A 94 0.63 -28.10 -23.14
C PRO A 94 -0.42 -27.00 -23.23
N THR A 95 -1.61 -27.28 -22.73
CA THR A 95 -2.68 -26.28 -22.64
C THR A 95 -2.44 -25.29 -21.52
N ARG A 96 -1.67 -25.67 -20.51
CA ARG A 96 -1.32 -24.85 -19.33
C ARG A 96 -0.02 -25.35 -18.71
N ILE A 97 0.75 -24.41 -18.19
CA ILE A 97 1.85 -24.67 -17.25
C ILE A 97 1.50 -23.92 -15.96
N ASP A 98 1.37 -24.65 -14.87
CA ASP A 98 1.11 -24.14 -13.53
C ASP A 98 2.00 -24.86 -12.50
N VAL A 99 1.88 -24.52 -11.22
CA VAL A 99 2.68 -25.13 -10.15
C VAL A 99 2.51 -26.65 -10.13
N LYS A 100 1.28 -27.15 -10.31
CA LYS A 100 0.99 -28.59 -10.35
C LYS A 100 1.71 -29.28 -11.52
N PHE A 101 1.74 -28.63 -12.68
CA PHE A 101 2.50 -29.12 -13.83
C PHE A 101 4.00 -29.16 -13.53
N LEU A 102 4.54 -28.19 -12.79
CA LEU A 102 5.97 -28.13 -12.45
C LEU A 102 6.39 -29.17 -11.41
N GLU A 103 5.47 -29.71 -10.62
CA GLU A 103 5.75 -30.74 -9.60
C GLU A 103 6.32 -32.05 -10.17
N GLN A 104 6.18 -32.32 -11.47
CA GLN A 104 6.82 -33.45 -12.14
C GLN A 104 8.36 -33.35 -12.22
N PHE A 105 8.94 -32.15 -11.99
CA PHE A 105 10.38 -31.93 -12.10
C PHE A 105 11.03 -31.99 -10.70
N PRO A 106 12.03 -32.90 -10.51
CA PRO A 106 12.70 -33.08 -9.21
C PRO A 106 13.30 -31.77 -8.66
N GLU A 107 13.94 -30.98 -9.51
CA GLU A 107 14.59 -29.73 -9.12
C GLU A 107 13.58 -28.71 -8.57
N PHE A 108 12.36 -28.72 -9.08
CA PHE A 108 11.28 -27.88 -8.57
C PHE A 108 10.77 -28.39 -7.22
N MET A 109 10.68 -29.71 -7.04
CA MET A 109 10.29 -30.32 -5.77
C MET A 109 11.33 -30.05 -4.67
N GLU A 110 12.62 -30.20 -4.98
CA GLU A 110 13.70 -29.83 -4.05
C GLU A 110 13.63 -28.37 -3.62
N PHE A 111 13.36 -27.45 -4.55
CA PHE A 111 13.16 -26.04 -4.22
C PHE A 111 11.97 -25.82 -3.27
N ARG A 112 10.86 -26.51 -3.49
CA ARG A 112 9.69 -26.44 -2.61
C ARG A 112 9.96 -27.01 -1.23
N ASP A 113 10.61 -28.16 -1.16
CA ASP A 113 10.90 -28.84 0.11
C ASP A 113 11.93 -28.06 0.93
N ALA A 114 12.94 -27.44 0.31
CA ALA A 114 13.87 -26.54 0.96
C ALA A 114 13.20 -25.26 1.56
N SER A 115 12.00 -24.93 1.08
CA SER A 115 11.21 -23.80 1.58
C SER A 115 10.27 -24.19 2.72
N ARG A 116 10.22 -25.47 3.13
CA ARG A 116 9.42 -25.92 4.29
C ARG A 116 10.20 -25.77 5.59
N PRO A 117 9.62 -25.18 6.64
CA PRO A 117 10.26 -25.11 7.95
C PRO A 117 10.42 -26.53 8.53
N GLU A 118 11.63 -26.86 9.01
CA GLU A 118 11.96 -28.16 9.64
C GLU A 118 11.15 -28.46 10.92
N ASN A 119 10.53 -27.48 11.53
CA ASN A 119 9.73 -27.64 12.75
C ASN A 119 8.26 -27.76 12.39
N GLY A 120 7.75 -28.96 12.35
CA GLY A 120 6.41 -29.51 12.16
C GLY A 120 5.15 -28.75 12.65
N VAL A 121 5.17 -27.45 12.75
CA VAL A 121 3.98 -26.62 12.79
C VAL A 121 3.58 -26.36 11.35
N ALA A 122 2.73 -27.24 10.85
CA ALA A 122 2.07 -27.10 9.57
C ALA A 122 1.19 -25.86 9.56
N ALA A 123 1.79 -24.68 9.45
CA ALA A 123 1.16 -23.62 8.72
C ALA A 123 1.23 -24.07 7.25
N THR A 124 0.25 -24.86 6.85
CA THR A 124 -0.04 -25.12 5.43
C THR A 124 -0.46 -23.80 4.82
N VAL A 125 0.50 -22.91 4.59
CA VAL A 125 0.38 -21.98 3.51
C VAL A 125 0.55 -22.85 2.27
N ASP A 126 -0.56 -23.38 1.79
CA ASP A 126 -0.65 -24.18 0.59
C ASP A 126 -0.38 -23.22 -0.59
N LEU A 127 0.91 -22.86 -0.76
CA LEU A 127 1.40 -21.99 -1.84
C LEU A 127 1.01 -22.49 -3.26
N PRO A 128 0.67 -23.79 -3.48
CA PRO A 128 0.34 -24.28 -4.82
C PRO A 128 -1.00 -23.83 -5.38
N GLN A 129 -1.93 -23.34 -4.56
CA GLN A 129 -3.30 -23.02 -5.03
C GLN A 129 -3.63 -21.53 -5.04
N THR A 130 -2.77 -20.67 -4.50
CA THR A 130 -3.02 -19.24 -4.49
C THR A 130 -2.66 -18.63 -5.86
N LYS A 131 -3.57 -17.81 -6.39
CA LYS A 131 -3.33 -16.99 -7.60
C LYS A 131 -2.44 -15.78 -7.30
N THR A 132 -2.12 -15.55 -6.03
CA THR A 132 -1.31 -14.43 -5.52
C THR A 132 0.14 -14.86 -5.32
N THR A 133 1.07 -13.96 -5.56
CA THR A 133 2.49 -14.17 -5.24
C THR A 133 2.72 -14.03 -3.73
N PRO A 134 3.85 -14.54 -3.18
CA PRO A 134 4.19 -14.33 -1.77
C PRO A 134 4.23 -12.87 -1.34
N GLU A 135 4.76 -11.96 -2.17
CA GLU A 135 4.74 -10.53 -1.90
C GLU A 135 3.32 -9.97 -1.89
N GLU A 136 2.50 -10.32 -2.88
CA GLU A 136 1.08 -9.94 -2.88
C GLU A 136 0.37 -10.42 -1.62
N ALA A 137 0.63 -11.64 -1.17
CA ALA A 137 0.01 -12.20 0.04
C ALA A 137 0.42 -11.44 1.31
N ILE A 138 1.71 -11.09 1.44
CA ILE A 138 2.21 -10.28 2.56
C ILE A 138 1.56 -8.90 2.55
N GLU A 139 1.53 -8.22 1.40
CA GLU A 139 0.99 -6.88 1.29
C GLU A 139 -0.53 -6.84 1.54
N LEU A 140 -1.27 -7.80 1.01
CA LEU A 140 -2.70 -7.94 1.27
C LEU A 140 -2.99 -8.23 2.75
N ALA A 141 -2.21 -9.11 3.39
CA ALA A 141 -2.34 -9.39 4.81
C ALA A 141 -2.02 -8.15 5.66
N HIS A 142 -0.94 -7.43 5.33
CA HIS A 142 -0.58 -6.18 6.00
C HIS A 142 -1.68 -5.11 5.85
N GLN A 143 -2.21 -4.95 4.63
CA GLN A 143 -3.31 -4.02 4.37
C GLN A 143 -4.56 -4.40 5.18
N GLY A 144 -4.91 -5.68 5.25
CA GLY A 144 -6.04 -6.16 6.06
C GLY A 144 -5.86 -5.89 7.55
N LEU A 145 -4.66 -6.12 8.09
CA LEU A 145 -4.33 -5.79 9.49
C LEU A 145 -4.44 -4.28 9.75
N ARG A 146 -3.95 -3.46 8.81
CA ARG A 146 -4.03 -2.00 8.90
C ARG A 146 -5.49 -1.50 8.89
N GLU A 147 -6.34 -2.07 8.05
CA GLU A 147 -7.77 -1.72 7.98
C GLU A 147 -8.52 -2.11 9.26
N GLN A 148 -8.23 -3.28 9.81
CA GLN A 148 -8.79 -3.72 11.09
C GLN A 148 -8.36 -2.80 12.23
N LEU A 149 -7.07 -2.46 12.31
CA LEU A 149 -6.53 -1.53 13.31
C LEU A 149 -7.17 -0.15 13.18
N ALA A 150 -7.34 0.37 11.97
CA ALA A 150 -7.99 1.66 11.71
C ALA A 150 -9.45 1.67 12.19
N ALA A 151 -10.20 0.59 11.93
CA ALA A 151 -11.57 0.44 12.40
C ALA A 151 -11.65 0.38 13.94
N GLU A 152 -10.72 -0.35 14.58
CA GLU A 152 -10.65 -0.43 16.05
C GLU A 152 -10.29 0.93 16.66
N LEU A 153 -9.32 1.65 16.10
CA LEU A 153 -8.97 3.02 16.54
C LEU A 153 -10.19 3.94 16.52
N LEU A 154 -10.92 3.98 15.41
CA LEU A 154 -12.11 4.82 15.29
C LEU A 154 -13.18 4.44 16.33
N SER A 155 -13.39 3.15 16.55
CA SER A 155 -14.34 2.66 17.56
C SER A 155 -13.94 3.13 18.98
N ARG A 156 -12.64 3.06 19.32
CA ARG A 156 -12.12 3.52 20.60
C ARG A 156 -12.26 5.03 20.78
N ILE A 157 -11.92 5.80 19.75
CA ILE A 157 -12.04 7.28 19.76
C ILE A 157 -13.49 7.71 19.96
N LEU A 158 -14.45 7.04 19.33
CA LEU A 158 -15.88 7.31 19.51
C LEU A 158 -16.34 7.05 20.96
N GLY A 159 -15.68 6.20 21.73
CA GLY A 159 -15.92 5.97 23.15
C GLY A 159 -15.24 6.98 24.08
N CYS A 160 -14.31 7.78 23.60
CA CYS A 160 -13.58 8.78 24.40
C CYS A 160 -14.38 10.07 24.59
N SER A 161 -13.94 10.98 25.49
CA SER A 161 -14.53 12.29 25.65
C SER A 161 -14.21 13.22 24.46
N PRO A 162 -15.04 14.24 24.17
CA PRO A 162 -14.72 15.26 23.16
C PRO A 162 -13.36 15.92 23.41
N THR A 163 -13.07 16.30 24.64
CA THR A 163 -11.79 16.92 25.01
C THR A 163 -10.59 16.00 24.73
N PHE A 164 -10.72 14.70 24.97
CA PHE A 164 -9.68 13.74 24.59
C PHE A 164 -9.46 13.74 23.08
N PHE A 165 -10.54 13.80 22.28
CA PHE A 165 -10.43 13.83 20.82
C PHE A 165 -9.72 15.10 20.32
N GLU A 166 -10.02 16.25 20.89
CA GLU A 166 -9.32 17.52 20.58
C GLU A 166 -7.82 17.41 20.87
N GLN A 167 -7.45 16.85 22.05
CA GLN A 167 -6.06 16.64 22.43
C GLN A 167 -5.34 15.66 21.48
N LEU A 168 -6.01 14.55 21.11
CA LEU A 168 -5.50 13.56 20.16
C LEU A 168 -5.20 14.19 18.81
N VAL A 169 -6.10 15.03 18.30
CA VAL A 169 -5.92 15.73 17.03
C VAL A 169 -4.70 16.64 17.05
N VAL A 170 -4.52 17.38 18.12
CA VAL A 170 -3.33 18.25 18.28
C VAL A 170 -2.05 17.41 18.40
N GLU A 171 -2.06 16.32 19.18
CA GLU A 171 -0.93 15.41 19.28
C GLU A 171 -0.54 14.84 17.92
N LEU A 172 -1.53 14.42 17.12
CA LEU A 172 -1.31 13.93 15.77
C LEU A 172 -0.63 14.97 14.89
N LEU A 173 -1.14 16.20 14.86
CA LEU A 173 -0.54 17.26 14.06
C LEU A 173 0.89 17.59 14.51
N VAL A 174 1.18 17.55 15.81
CA VAL A 174 2.54 17.71 16.35
C VAL A 174 3.46 16.56 15.89
N LYS A 175 2.97 15.32 15.91
CA LYS A 175 3.72 14.16 15.42
C LYS A 175 3.99 14.24 13.92
N MET A 176 3.07 14.83 13.16
CA MET A 176 3.24 15.12 11.73
C MET A 176 4.25 16.25 11.45
N GLY A 177 4.72 16.95 12.47
CA GLY A 177 5.74 17.99 12.37
C GLY A 177 5.22 19.42 12.42
N TYR A 178 3.92 19.63 12.63
CA TYR A 178 3.35 20.95 12.88
C TYR A 178 3.60 21.40 14.34
N GLY A 179 3.52 22.70 14.61
CA GLY A 179 3.48 23.22 15.98
C GLY A 179 4.82 23.66 16.60
N GLY A 180 5.91 23.62 15.85
CA GLY A 180 7.20 24.14 16.29
C GLY A 180 7.82 23.35 17.43
N SER A 181 7.53 23.67 18.69
CA SER A 181 7.93 22.89 19.86
C SER A 181 6.72 22.30 20.58
N ARG A 182 6.91 21.14 21.25
CA ARG A 182 5.86 20.52 22.09
C ARG A 182 5.29 21.45 23.16
N ARG A 183 6.07 22.42 23.66
CA ARG A 183 5.61 23.42 24.63
C ARG A 183 4.65 24.43 24.02
N ASP A 184 4.91 24.91 22.81
CA ASP A 184 4.09 25.90 22.13
C ASP A 184 2.73 25.37 21.67
N ALA A 185 2.66 24.07 21.32
CA ALA A 185 1.42 23.41 20.91
C ALA A 185 0.45 23.18 22.10
N GLY A 186 0.97 23.01 23.30
CA GLY A 186 0.17 22.75 24.53
C GLY A 186 -0.46 23.98 25.17
N GLU A 187 0.04 25.17 24.91
CA GLU A 187 -0.43 26.39 25.59
C GLU A 187 -1.74 27.00 25.05
N ARG A 188 -2.25 26.46 23.91
CA ARG A 188 -3.45 27.02 23.25
C ARG A 188 -4.61 26.03 23.07
N ILE A 189 -4.54 24.87 23.69
CA ILE A 189 -5.67 23.92 23.73
C ILE A 189 -6.62 24.38 24.85
N GLY A 190 -7.82 24.86 24.48
CA GLY A 190 -8.88 25.08 25.46
C GLY A 190 -9.36 26.49 25.67
N GLN A 191 -9.29 27.40 24.71
CA GLN A 191 -10.14 28.58 24.71
C GLN A 191 -11.49 28.22 24.08
N THR A 192 -12.40 27.72 24.90
CA THR A 192 -13.81 27.55 24.56
C THR A 192 -14.45 28.95 24.40
N GLY A 193 -14.93 29.23 23.17
CA GLY A 193 -15.73 30.45 22.94
C GLY A 193 -15.64 31.04 21.54
N ASP A 194 -14.75 30.62 20.68
CA ASP A 194 -14.45 31.28 19.41
C ASP A 194 -15.16 30.65 18.18
N GLY A 195 -16.48 30.49 18.28
CA GLY A 195 -17.30 30.19 17.08
C GLY A 195 -17.08 28.81 16.44
N GLY A 196 -16.42 27.86 17.13
CA GLY A 196 -16.21 26.52 16.65
C GLY A 196 -14.76 26.19 16.22
N ILE A 197 -13.80 26.94 16.78
CA ILE A 197 -12.37 26.64 16.68
C ILE A 197 -11.94 25.91 17.95
N ASP A 198 -11.43 24.70 17.85
CA ASP A 198 -11.06 23.87 18.99
C ASP A 198 -9.56 23.96 19.31
N GLY A 199 -8.75 24.47 18.37
CA GLY A 199 -7.32 24.65 18.57
C GLY A 199 -6.64 25.49 17.50
N ILE A 200 -5.43 25.89 17.81
CA ILE A 200 -4.56 26.66 16.92
C ILE A 200 -3.17 26.06 16.99
N ILE A 201 -2.56 25.80 15.84
CA ILE A 201 -1.20 25.26 15.74
C ILE A 201 -0.38 26.07 14.74
N LYS A 202 0.91 26.28 15.03
CA LYS A 202 1.85 26.89 14.08
C LYS A 202 2.13 25.93 12.93
N GLU A 203 2.19 26.43 11.70
CA GLU A 203 2.46 25.60 10.53
C GLU A 203 3.91 25.08 10.52
N ASP A 204 4.84 25.92 10.93
CA ASP A 204 6.27 25.64 10.92
C ASP A 204 6.95 26.01 12.26
N ARG A 205 8.25 25.68 12.35
CA ARG A 205 9.05 26.00 13.56
C ARG A 205 9.27 27.49 13.80
N LEU A 206 9.13 28.32 12.79
CA LEU A 206 9.29 29.78 12.93
C LEU A 206 7.97 30.43 13.33
N GLY A 207 6.85 29.75 13.13
CA GLY A 207 5.51 30.25 13.43
C GLY A 207 5.08 31.38 12.50
N LEU A 208 5.55 31.36 11.25
CA LEU A 208 5.21 32.37 10.24
C LEU A 208 3.74 32.31 9.85
N ASP A 209 3.18 31.10 9.85
CA ASP A 209 1.77 30.86 9.56
C ASP A 209 1.10 30.05 10.67
N THR A 210 -0.21 30.16 10.76
CA THR A 210 -1.03 29.53 11.79
C THR A 210 -2.15 28.74 11.15
N ILE A 211 -2.37 27.52 11.61
CA ILE A 211 -3.45 26.65 11.20
C ILE A 211 -4.48 26.58 12.34
N PHE A 212 -5.73 26.82 12.01
CA PHE A 212 -6.86 26.72 12.93
C PHE A 212 -7.48 25.32 12.79
N ILE A 213 -7.88 24.73 13.91
CA ILE A 213 -8.30 23.35 14.00
C ILE A 213 -9.75 23.29 14.48
N GLN A 214 -10.56 22.48 13.81
CA GLN A 214 -11.84 22.01 14.33
C GLN A 214 -11.86 20.50 14.35
N ALA A 215 -12.19 19.90 15.50
CA ALA A 215 -12.25 18.46 15.73
C ALA A 215 -13.68 18.05 16.10
N LYS A 216 -14.35 17.30 15.22
CA LYS A 216 -15.73 16.84 15.47
C LYS A 216 -15.80 15.32 15.61
N ARG A 217 -16.00 14.86 16.84
CA ARG A 217 -16.26 13.45 17.17
C ARG A 217 -17.74 13.13 16.92
N TRP A 218 -18.08 12.84 15.69
CA TRP A 218 -19.45 12.55 15.24
C TRP A 218 -19.55 11.17 14.59
N GLN A 219 -20.76 10.57 14.61
CA GLN A 219 -21.10 9.33 13.90
C GLN A 219 -21.74 9.60 12.54
N GLY A 220 -22.49 10.70 12.42
CA GLY A 220 -23.13 11.10 11.17
C GLY A 220 -22.20 11.90 10.27
N SER A 221 -22.44 11.87 8.95
CA SER A 221 -21.65 12.62 7.96
C SER A 221 -21.70 14.11 8.18
N ILE A 222 -20.57 14.79 8.01
CA ILE A 222 -20.45 16.25 8.10
C ILE A 222 -20.94 16.87 6.78
N GLY A 223 -21.98 17.70 6.88
CA GLY A 223 -22.53 18.42 5.74
C GLY A 223 -21.90 19.79 5.51
N ARG A 224 -22.19 20.37 4.34
CA ARG A 224 -21.75 21.72 3.97
C ARG A 224 -22.00 22.79 5.02
N PRO A 225 -23.15 22.83 5.76
CA PRO A 225 -23.38 23.88 6.78
C PRO A 225 -22.31 23.92 7.87
N GLU A 226 -21.77 22.76 8.28
CA GLU A 226 -20.72 22.71 9.30
C GLU A 226 -19.40 23.30 8.79
N ILE A 227 -19.05 23.01 7.53
CA ILE A 227 -17.87 23.62 6.90
C ILE A 227 -18.04 25.12 6.73
N GLN A 228 -19.25 25.58 6.36
CA GLN A 228 -19.56 27.02 6.28
C GLN A 228 -19.41 27.74 7.64
N LYS A 229 -19.86 27.12 8.73
CA LYS A 229 -19.67 27.65 10.08
C LYS A 229 -18.18 27.78 10.42
N PHE A 230 -17.39 26.74 10.13
CA PHE A 230 -15.95 26.77 10.36
C PHE A 230 -15.26 27.85 9.53
N VAL A 231 -15.58 27.98 8.26
CA VAL A 231 -15.05 29.04 7.39
C VAL A 231 -15.42 30.43 7.92
N GLY A 232 -16.65 30.62 8.39
CA GLY A 232 -17.07 31.86 9.03
C GLY A 232 -16.26 32.20 10.29
N ALA A 233 -15.97 31.19 11.12
CA ALA A 233 -15.09 31.35 12.28
C ALA A 233 -13.65 31.72 11.87
N LEU A 234 -13.10 31.09 10.85
CA LEU A 234 -11.77 31.42 10.29
C LEU A 234 -11.73 32.87 9.80
N GLN A 235 -12.75 33.34 9.09
CA GLN A 235 -12.85 34.72 8.61
C GLN A 235 -12.93 35.72 9.78
N GLY A 236 -13.70 35.39 10.81
CA GLY A 236 -13.76 36.19 12.04
C GLY A 236 -12.38 36.37 12.71
N GLN A 237 -11.54 35.35 12.64
CA GLN A 237 -10.16 35.37 13.16
C GLN A 237 -9.13 35.89 12.14
N ARG A 238 -9.57 36.31 10.95
CA ARG A 238 -8.70 36.65 9.81
C ARG A 238 -7.73 35.52 9.40
N ALA A 239 -8.13 34.28 9.68
CA ALA A 239 -7.34 33.10 9.39
C ALA A 239 -7.50 32.68 7.92
N LYS A 240 -6.39 32.27 7.31
CA LYS A 240 -6.35 31.84 5.90
C LYS A 240 -6.29 30.31 5.74
N LYS A 241 -5.95 29.59 6.82
CA LYS A 241 -5.73 28.13 6.81
C LYS A 241 -6.47 27.48 7.97
N GLY A 242 -7.16 26.39 7.67
CA GLY A 242 -7.84 25.58 8.67
C GLY A 242 -7.84 24.09 8.33
N VAL A 243 -7.89 23.26 9.37
CA VAL A 243 -8.04 21.81 9.28
C VAL A 243 -9.30 21.41 10.02
N PHE A 244 -10.23 20.77 9.34
CA PHE A 244 -11.43 20.20 9.93
C PHE A 244 -11.29 18.68 9.96
N ILE A 245 -11.29 18.12 11.16
CA ILE A 245 -11.07 16.68 11.40
C ILE A 245 -12.33 16.07 12.01
N THR A 246 -12.74 14.92 11.52
CA THR A 246 -13.88 14.19 12.08
C THR A 246 -13.61 12.70 12.19
N THR A 247 -14.31 12.03 13.09
CA THR A 247 -14.35 10.56 13.18
C THR A 247 -15.29 9.93 12.14
N SER A 248 -16.06 10.75 11.42
CA SER A 248 -17.06 10.34 10.43
C SER A 248 -16.58 10.61 8.98
N SER A 249 -17.50 10.79 8.07
CA SER A 249 -17.26 11.14 6.66
C SER A 249 -17.77 12.54 6.35
N TYR A 250 -17.42 13.06 5.19
CA TYR A 250 -17.98 14.29 4.63
C TYR A 250 -18.97 13.97 3.53
N THR A 251 -20.02 14.80 3.40
CA THR A 251 -20.87 14.73 2.21
C THR A 251 -20.15 15.29 0.98
N ALA A 252 -20.56 14.90 -0.22
CA ALA A 252 -19.98 15.40 -1.47
C ALA A 252 -20.09 16.94 -1.56
N GLU A 253 -21.19 17.52 -1.09
CA GLU A 253 -21.40 18.97 -1.06
C GLU A 253 -20.46 19.69 -0.08
N ALA A 254 -20.10 19.05 1.04
CA ALA A 254 -19.13 19.58 1.98
C ALA A 254 -17.72 19.59 1.38
N ALA A 255 -17.32 18.49 0.74
CA ALA A 255 -16.02 18.37 0.08
C ALA A 255 -15.90 19.37 -1.09
N ASP A 256 -16.92 19.43 -1.97
CA ASP A 256 -16.94 20.35 -3.09
C ASP A 256 -16.89 21.83 -2.62
N TYR A 257 -17.64 22.19 -1.58
CA TYR A 257 -17.59 23.53 -1.02
C TYR A 257 -16.17 23.93 -0.53
N ALA A 258 -15.49 23.01 0.16
CA ALA A 258 -14.12 23.27 0.66
C ALA A 258 -13.10 23.52 -0.46
N THR A 259 -13.33 23.00 -1.67
CA THR A 259 -12.45 23.22 -2.83
C THR A 259 -12.69 24.55 -3.55
N ARG A 260 -13.86 25.18 -3.36
CA ARG A 260 -14.27 26.38 -4.11
C ARG A 260 -14.09 27.70 -3.36
N ILE A 261 -13.66 27.65 -2.12
CA ILE A 261 -13.48 28.84 -1.27
C ILE A 261 -12.03 29.32 -1.28
N ASP A 262 -11.82 30.62 -1.07
CA ASP A 262 -10.49 31.24 -1.03
C ASP A 262 -9.69 30.82 0.22
N THR A 263 -10.38 30.56 1.34
CA THR A 263 -9.75 30.07 2.57
C THR A 263 -9.31 28.61 2.38
N LYS A 264 -8.06 28.31 2.65
CA LYS A 264 -7.52 26.95 2.54
C LYS A 264 -8.06 26.07 3.67
N VAL A 265 -9.01 25.22 3.40
CA VAL A 265 -9.57 24.25 4.37
C VAL A 265 -9.22 22.83 3.95
N VAL A 266 -8.52 22.11 4.82
CA VAL A 266 -8.24 20.67 4.67
C VAL A 266 -9.27 19.89 5.48
N LEU A 267 -9.92 18.92 4.83
CA LEU A 267 -10.89 18.03 5.45
C LEU A 267 -10.22 16.66 5.67
N ILE A 268 -10.22 16.16 6.91
CA ILE A 268 -9.69 14.84 7.29
C ILE A 268 -10.86 14.04 7.87
N ASP A 269 -11.29 13.02 7.14
CA ASP A 269 -12.33 12.10 7.58
C ASP A 269 -11.79 11.04 8.55
N GLY A 270 -12.69 10.20 9.09
CA GLY A 270 -12.31 9.16 10.05
C GLY A 270 -11.32 8.14 9.48
N LYS A 271 -11.45 7.76 8.21
CA LYS A 271 -10.54 6.81 7.57
C LYS A 271 -9.13 7.42 7.42
N GLN A 272 -9.05 8.66 6.97
CA GLN A 272 -7.79 9.39 6.85
C GLN A 272 -7.16 9.64 8.23
N LEU A 273 -7.97 10.02 9.23
CA LEU A 273 -7.52 10.21 10.61
C LEU A 273 -6.87 8.93 11.15
N ALA A 274 -7.56 7.79 11.07
CA ALA A 274 -7.00 6.51 11.54
C ALA A 274 -5.73 6.12 10.78
N GLY A 275 -5.69 6.36 9.46
CA GLY A 275 -4.49 6.15 8.64
C GLY A 275 -3.31 6.97 9.13
N LEU A 276 -3.51 8.27 9.34
CA LEU A 276 -2.48 9.19 9.86
C LEU A 276 -2.03 8.79 11.28
N MET A 277 -2.94 8.37 12.15
CA MET A 277 -2.59 7.89 13.48
C MET A 277 -1.67 6.67 13.43
N ILE A 278 -1.92 5.73 12.53
CA ILE A 278 -1.07 4.56 12.32
C ILE A 278 0.30 4.98 11.75
N ASP A 279 0.33 5.89 10.77
CA ASP A 279 1.56 6.34 10.10
C ASP A 279 2.50 7.14 11.02
N PHE A 280 1.93 7.86 12.00
CA PHE A 280 2.67 8.72 12.94
C PHE A 280 2.72 8.18 14.37
N ASP A 281 2.42 6.90 14.58
CA ASP A 281 2.44 6.22 15.88
C ASP A 281 1.66 6.97 16.98
N VAL A 282 0.43 7.38 16.67
CA VAL A 282 -0.48 7.99 17.63
C VAL A 282 -1.52 6.97 18.08
N GLY A 283 -1.53 6.63 19.35
CA GLY A 283 -2.45 5.63 19.93
C GLY A 283 -2.16 4.20 19.50
N VAL A 284 -1.04 3.95 18.84
CA VAL A 284 -0.57 2.62 18.40
C VAL A 284 0.89 2.42 18.74
N ALA A 285 1.33 1.15 18.77
CA ALA A 285 2.72 0.77 18.94
C ALA A 285 3.05 -0.40 17.98
N PRO A 286 4.29 -0.49 17.46
CA PRO A 286 4.72 -1.62 16.65
C PRO A 286 4.58 -2.95 17.43
N ALA A 287 3.86 -3.91 16.87
CA ALA A 287 3.73 -5.26 17.43
C ALA A 287 4.81 -6.20 16.89
N ALA A 288 5.14 -6.09 15.60
CA ALA A 288 6.18 -6.87 14.94
C ALA A 288 6.75 -6.12 13.72
N THR A 289 7.98 -6.46 13.35
CA THR A 289 8.62 -5.95 12.13
C THR A 289 9.14 -7.12 11.30
N TYR A 290 8.75 -7.21 10.05
CA TYR A 290 9.19 -8.24 9.12
C TYR A 290 10.05 -7.60 8.03
N VAL A 291 11.30 -8.05 7.90
CA VAL A 291 12.23 -7.56 6.89
C VAL A 291 12.34 -8.57 5.76
N VAL A 292 11.84 -8.21 4.58
CA VAL A 292 12.00 -9.01 3.36
C VAL A 292 13.34 -8.67 2.72
N LYS A 293 14.21 -9.68 2.53
CA LYS A 293 15.52 -9.53 1.90
C LYS A 293 15.51 -10.10 0.49
N ARG A 294 16.30 -9.52 -0.38
CA ARG A 294 16.61 -10.04 -1.72
C ARG A 294 18.11 -10.26 -1.86
N ILE A 295 18.51 -11.10 -2.80
CA ILE A 295 19.92 -11.29 -3.13
C ILE A 295 20.46 -9.98 -3.70
N ASP A 296 21.58 -9.53 -3.14
CA ASP A 296 22.39 -8.46 -3.71
C ASP A 296 23.27 -9.09 -4.81
N SER A 297 22.83 -8.88 -6.06
CA SER A 297 23.55 -9.49 -7.21
C SER A 297 24.95 -8.92 -7.39
N ASP A 298 25.16 -7.65 -7.04
CA ASP A 298 26.44 -6.97 -7.22
C ASP A 298 27.51 -7.53 -6.25
N TYR A 299 27.08 -8.05 -5.09
CA TYR A 299 27.96 -8.72 -4.14
C TYR A 299 28.62 -10.00 -4.70
N PHE A 300 27.95 -10.69 -5.64
CA PHE A 300 28.40 -11.95 -6.23
C PHE A 300 29.03 -11.77 -7.61
N GLU A 301 29.21 -10.53 -8.10
CA GLU A 301 29.99 -10.27 -9.31
C GLU A 301 31.48 -10.30 -8.94
N GLU A 302 32.16 -11.40 -9.33
CA GLU A 302 33.63 -11.47 -9.30
C GLU A 302 34.20 -10.46 -10.31
N SER A 303 35.00 -9.49 -9.83
CA SER A 303 35.65 -8.43 -10.61
C SER A 303 36.78 -8.97 -11.51
#